data_8eee177b21586381bd74fbfcece36cea
#
_entry.id   8eee177b21586381bd74fbfcece36cea
#
_cell.length_a   1.000
_cell.length_b   1.000
_cell.length_c   1.000
_cell.angle_alpha   90.00
_cell.angle_beta   90.00
_cell.angle_gamma   90.00
#
_symmetry.space_group_name_H-M   'P 1'
#
loop_
_entity.id
_entity.type
_entity.pdbx_description
1 polymer ?
#
loop_
_entity_poly.entity_id
_entity_poly.type
_entity_poly.pdbx_seq_one_letter_code
_entity_poly.pdbx_strand_id
1 'polypeptide(L)'
;MHINILERFTQKYYDDINGIIDYIAEEKKNPKAALNLLDKIENAISKRTPIADSFSSFNSSRDREHQYYKINVANYYIFYVIINEKDKDIVEYRRVLNNKMNWEQII
;
A
#
# COMPACT_ATOMS: atom_id res chain seq x y z
N MET A 1 -17.81 -18.05 -10.74
CA MET A 1 -16.48 -18.65 -10.48
C MET A 1 -15.79 -17.87 -9.36
N HIS A 2 -15.31 -18.57 -8.36
CA HIS A 2 -14.59 -17.94 -7.26
C HIS A 2 -13.11 -17.92 -7.58
N ILE A 3 -12.54 -16.73 -7.54
CA ILE A 3 -11.11 -16.53 -7.62
C ILE A 3 -10.62 -16.28 -6.20
N ASN A 4 -9.62 -17.04 -5.78
CA ASN A 4 -8.98 -16.79 -4.51
C ASN A 4 -8.22 -15.47 -4.58
N ILE A 5 -8.35 -14.65 -3.54
CA ILE A 5 -7.65 -13.38 -3.43
C ILE A 5 -6.62 -13.52 -2.31
N LEU A 6 -5.37 -13.29 -2.66
CA LEU A 6 -4.26 -13.34 -1.70
C LEU A 6 -3.62 -11.98 -1.56
N GLU A 7 -3.13 -11.68 -0.35
CA GLU A 7 -2.32 -10.50 -0.11
C GLU A 7 -0.85 -10.84 -0.17
N ARG A 8 -0.07 -9.92 -0.72
CA ARG A 8 1.38 -10.03 -0.72
C ARG A 8 1.97 -8.65 -0.48
N PHE A 9 3.10 -8.60 0.22
CA PHE A 9 3.77 -7.37 0.59
C PHE A 9 5.21 -7.44 0.16
N THR A 10 5.69 -6.42 -0.54
CA THR A 10 7.07 -6.36 -0.97
C THR A 10 7.99 -5.92 0.17
N GLN A 11 9.28 -6.18 0.02
CA GLN A 11 10.27 -5.70 0.99
C GLN A 11 10.23 -4.17 1.10
N LYS A 12 10.06 -3.48 -0.02
CA LYS A 12 9.97 -2.01 -0.02
C LYS A 12 8.77 -1.50 0.76
N TYR A 13 7.65 -2.21 0.72
CA TYR A 13 6.49 -1.89 1.55
C TYR A 13 6.88 -1.91 3.03
N TYR A 14 7.55 -2.98 3.47
CA TYR A 14 7.97 -3.09 4.87
C TYR A 14 9.02 -2.05 5.24
N ASP A 15 9.95 -1.75 4.33
CA ASP A 15 10.95 -0.71 4.57
C ASP A 15 10.27 0.65 4.75
N ASP A 16 9.29 0.96 3.93
CA ASP A 16 8.53 2.21 4.05
C ASP A 16 7.80 2.27 5.39
N ILE A 17 7.09 1.21 5.76
CA ILE A 17 6.34 1.14 7.02
C ILE A 17 7.28 1.33 8.22
N ASN A 18 8.39 0.59 8.23
CA ASN A 18 9.35 0.68 9.33
C ASN A 18 9.92 2.09 9.46
N GLY A 19 10.26 2.72 8.32
CA GLY A 19 10.77 4.09 8.33
C GLY A 19 9.76 5.09 8.88
N ILE A 20 8.50 4.96 8.48
CA ILE A 20 7.42 5.86 8.94
C ILE A 20 7.18 5.68 10.44
N ILE A 21 7.07 4.43 10.90
CA ILE A 21 6.79 4.13 12.30
C ILE A 21 7.94 4.60 13.19
N ASP A 22 9.18 4.33 12.79
CA ASP A 22 10.35 4.76 13.54
C ASP A 22 10.43 6.29 13.62
N TYR A 23 10.14 6.98 12.51
CA TYR A 23 10.14 8.44 12.49
C TYR A 23 9.14 9.01 13.49
N ILE A 24 7.91 8.50 13.49
CA ILE A 24 6.87 9.01 14.38
C ILE A 24 7.15 8.65 15.83
N ALA A 25 7.60 7.41 16.09
CA ALA A 25 7.84 6.94 17.44
C ALA A 25 9.06 7.63 18.09
N GLU A 26 10.13 7.80 17.33
CA GLU A 26 11.41 8.27 17.86
C GLU A 26 11.63 9.75 17.63
N GLU A 27 11.52 10.22 16.38
CA GLU A 27 11.75 11.63 16.05
C GLU A 27 10.64 12.54 16.58
N LYS A 28 9.40 12.12 16.46
CA LYS A 28 8.26 12.85 16.99
C LYS A 28 7.95 12.48 18.44
N LYS A 29 8.67 11.50 19.01
CA LYS A 29 8.50 11.04 20.40
C LYS A 29 7.05 10.70 20.72
N ASN A 30 6.39 10.04 19.78
CA ASN A 30 4.97 9.71 19.91
C ASN A 30 4.68 8.26 19.50
N PRO A 31 5.10 7.28 20.33
CA PRO A 31 4.88 5.87 20.01
C PRO A 31 3.40 5.51 19.81
N LYS A 32 2.51 6.15 20.56
CA LYS A 32 1.09 5.88 20.44
C LYS A 32 0.55 6.29 19.07
N ALA A 33 0.98 7.44 18.55
CA ALA A 33 0.59 7.89 17.22
C ALA A 33 1.13 6.95 16.14
N ALA A 34 2.34 6.42 16.32
CA ALA A 34 2.90 5.44 15.41
C ALA A 34 2.06 4.16 15.33
N LEU A 35 1.66 3.63 16.48
CA LEU A 35 0.82 2.44 16.54
C LEU A 35 -0.57 2.71 15.95
N ASN A 36 -1.16 3.88 16.23
CA ASN A 36 -2.46 4.25 15.68
C ASN A 36 -2.41 4.33 14.15
N LEU A 37 -1.34 4.89 13.60
CA LEU A 37 -1.18 4.95 12.14
C LEU A 37 -1.05 3.55 11.54
N LEU A 38 -0.26 2.69 12.17
CA LEU A 38 -0.09 1.31 11.71
C LEU A 38 -1.45 0.59 11.68
N ASP A 39 -2.24 0.74 12.73
CA ASP A 39 -3.59 0.15 12.79
C ASP A 39 -4.48 0.66 11.65
N LYS A 40 -4.43 1.96 11.38
CA LYS A 40 -5.22 2.55 10.29
C LYS A 40 -4.80 2.00 8.93
N ILE A 41 -3.52 1.83 8.72
CA ILE A 41 -2.99 1.28 7.47
C ILE A 41 -3.44 -0.17 7.31
N GLU A 42 -3.28 -0.98 8.34
CA GLU A 42 -3.67 -2.39 8.31
C GLU A 42 -5.17 -2.56 8.10
N ASN A 43 -5.97 -1.73 8.76
CA ASN A 43 -7.43 -1.75 8.57
C ASN A 43 -7.82 -1.36 7.14
N ALA A 44 -7.18 -0.35 6.59
CA ALA A 44 -7.45 0.10 5.23
C ALA A 44 -7.13 -1.00 4.21
N ILE A 45 -6.02 -1.68 4.38
CA ILE A 45 -5.61 -2.80 3.54
C ILE A 45 -6.61 -3.95 3.64
N SER A 46 -6.99 -4.31 4.87
CA SER A 46 -7.94 -5.40 5.12
C SER A 46 -9.28 -5.17 4.41
N LYS A 47 -9.74 -3.92 4.41
CA LYS A 47 -11.00 -3.55 3.77
C LYS A 47 -10.88 -3.47 2.25
N ARG A 48 -9.72 -3.10 1.74
CA ARG A 48 -9.51 -2.90 0.30
C ARG A 48 -9.29 -4.21 -0.44
N THR A 49 -8.55 -5.13 0.13
CA THR A 49 -8.13 -6.36 -0.57
C THR A 49 -9.30 -7.12 -1.20
N PRO A 50 -10.44 -7.35 -0.50
CA PRO A 50 -11.54 -8.09 -1.12
C PRO A 50 -12.17 -7.41 -2.34
N ILE A 51 -12.01 -6.10 -2.48
CA ILE A 51 -12.61 -5.30 -3.54
C ILE A 51 -11.55 -4.48 -4.29
N ALA A 52 -10.32 -4.98 -4.32
CA ALA A 52 -9.17 -4.23 -4.82
C ALA A 52 -9.33 -3.72 -6.26
N ASP A 53 -10.03 -4.47 -7.11
CA ASP A 53 -10.24 -4.14 -8.51
C ASP A 53 -11.40 -3.17 -8.75
N SER A 54 -12.14 -2.79 -7.70
CA SER A 54 -13.32 -1.92 -7.83
C SER A 54 -12.97 -0.44 -7.90
N PHE A 55 -11.70 -0.09 -7.89
CA PHE A 55 -11.23 1.29 -7.85
C PHE A 55 -10.52 1.65 -9.15
N SER A 56 -10.34 2.95 -9.38
CA SER A 56 -9.64 3.44 -10.55
C SER A 56 -8.15 3.18 -10.44
N SER A 57 -7.58 2.63 -11.49
CA SER A 57 -6.14 2.42 -11.60
C SER A 57 -5.49 3.54 -12.39
N PHE A 58 -4.18 3.61 -12.32
CA PHE A 58 -3.39 4.57 -13.08
C PHE A 58 -2.08 3.92 -13.54
N ASN A 59 -1.44 4.54 -14.53
CA ASN A 59 -0.18 4.02 -15.06
C ASN A 59 0.99 4.47 -14.21
N SER A 60 1.88 3.51 -13.93
CA SER A 60 3.18 3.81 -13.32
C SER A 60 4.14 4.30 -14.39
N SER A 61 5.04 5.21 -14.02
CA SER A 61 6.09 5.65 -14.93
C SER A 61 7.21 4.61 -15.08
N ARG A 62 7.27 3.63 -14.20
CA ARG A 62 8.36 2.64 -14.14
C ARG A 62 7.94 1.23 -14.49
N ASP A 63 6.72 0.85 -14.10
CA ASP A 63 6.18 -0.49 -14.32
C ASP A 63 5.13 -0.42 -15.42
N ARG A 64 5.46 -1.01 -16.59
CA ARG A 64 4.56 -1.02 -17.73
C ARG A 64 3.67 -2.26 -17.78
N GLU A 65 3.94 -3.23 -16.93
CA GLU A 65 3.17 -4.47 -16.90
C GLU A 65 1.91 -4.37 -16.05
N HIS A 66 1.93 -3.50 -15.02
CA HIS A 66 0.86 -3.42 -14.06
C HIS A 66 0.37 -1.98 -13.93
N GLN A 67 -0.95 -1.83 -13.84
CA GLN A 67 -1.53 -0.58 -13.38
C GLN A 67 -1.52 -0.56 -11.87
N TYR A 68 -1.35 0.64 -11.32
CA TYR A 68 -1.29 0.85 -9.89
C TYR A 68 -2.61 1.36 -9.35
N TYR A 69 -2.87 1.02 -8.12
CA TYR A 69 -3.98 1.55 -7.34
C TYR A 69 -3.40 2.18 -6.09
N LYS A 70 -4.14 3.11 -5.50
CA LYS A 70 -3.69 3.71 -4.25
C LYS A 70 -4.83 3.82 -3.26
N ILE A 71 -4.48 3.70 -1.99
CA ILE A 71 -5.37 3.92 -0.86
C ILE A 71 -4.87 5.14 -0.12
N ASN A 72 -5.78 6.06 0.20
CA ASN A 72 -5.42 7.24 0.98
C ASN A 72 -5.68 6.95 2.47
N VAL A 73 -4.63 6.99 3.29
CA VAL A 73 -4.73 6.81 4.73
C VAL A 73 -3.93 7.92 5.41
N ALA A 74 -4.63 8.80 6.14
CA ALA A 74 -4.01 9.96 6.77
C ALA A 74 -3.20 10.75 5.74
N ASN A 75 -1.91 10.97 5.96
CA ASN A 75 -1.05 11.71 5.05
C ASN A 75 -0.27 10.81 4.09
N TYR A 76 -0.72 9.58 3.90
CA TYR A 76 0.01 8.56 3.13
C TYR A 76 -0.85 7.97 2.04
N TYR A 77 -0.20 7.57 0.96
CA TYR A 77 -0.76 6.70 -0.06
C TYR A 77 -0.14 5.32 0.06
N ILE A 78 -0.98 4.30 0.03
CA ILE A 78 -0.55 2.91 -0.04
C ILE A 78 -0.78 2.45 -1.47
N PHE A 79 0.28 1.99 -2.13
CA PHE A 79 0.23 1.60 -3.54
C PHE A 79 0.22 0.09 -3.69
N TYR A 80 -0.68 -0.41 -4.53
CA TYR A 80 -0.74 -1.83 -4.82
C TYR A 80 -1.01 -2.08 -6.30
N VAL A 81 -0.69 -3.28 -6.74
CA VAL A 81 -1.05 -3.80 -8.06
C VAL A 81 -1.82 -5.08 -7.88
N ILE A 82 -2.52 -5.50 -8.92
CA ILE A 82 -3.24 -6.78 -8.93
C ILE A 82 -2.57 -7.67 -9.96
N ILE A 83 -2.12 -8.82 -9.51
CA ILE A 83 -1.48 -9.82 -10.36
C ILE A 83 -2.48 -10.95 -10.55
N ASN A 84 -2.94 -11.09 -11.79
CA ASN A 84 -3.91 -12.13 -12.12
C ASN A 84 -3.16 -13.42 -12.47
N GLU A 85 -3.45 -14.47 -11.72
CA GLU A 85 -2.95 -15.81 -12.00
C GLU A 85 -4.13 -16.72 -12.30
N LYS A 86 -3.85 -17.93 -12.75
CA LYS A 86 -4.85 -18.82 -13.33
C LYS A 86 -6.09 -19.03 -12.45
N ASP A 87 -5.90 -19.21 -11.16
CA ASP A 87 -6.96 -19.52 -10.21
C ASP A 87 -7.00 -18.60 -9.00
N LYS A 88 -6.23 -17.52 -9.04
CA LYS A 88 -6.16 -16.57 -7.94
C LYS A 88 -5.72 -15.20 -8.41
N ASP A 89 -6.13 -14.19 -7.67
CA ASP A 89 -5.62 -12.83 -7.80
C ASP A 89 -4.72 -12.53 -6.62
N ILE A 90 -3.60 -11.88 -6.87
CA ILE A 90 -2.69 -11.43 -5.83
C ILE A 90 -2.76 -9.91 -5.78
N VAL A 91 -3.17 -9.39 -4.64
CA VAL A 91 -3.10 -7.95 -4.36
C VAL A 91 -1.76 -7.70 -3.70
N GLU A 92 -0.84 -7.11 -4.45
CA GLU A 92 0.52 -6.91 -3.99
C GLU A 92 0.73 -5.45 -3.57
N TYR A 93 0.93 -5.24 -2.28
CA TYR A 93 1.19 -3.93 -1.71
C TYR A 93 2.67 -3.62 -1.83
N ARG A 94 3.01 -2.54 -2.52
CA ARG A 94 4.37 -2.26 -2.96
C ARG A 94 5.05 -1.10 -2.27
N ARG A 95 4.31 -0.03 -1.96
CA ARG A 95 4.90 1.16 -1.36
C ARG A 95 3.91 1.83 -0.43
N VAL A 96 4.46 2.54 0.56
CA VAL A 96 3.70 3.49 1.39
C VAL A 96 4.49 4.80 1.39
N LEU A 97 3.91 5.84 0.81
CA LEU A 97 4.62 7.11 0.62
C LEU A 97 3.78 8.26 1.17
N ASN A 98 4.45 9.25 1.73
CA ASN A 98 3.78 10.49 2.15
C ASN A 98 3.14 11.14 0.91
N ASN A 99 1.90 11.60 1.03
CA ASN A 99 1.15 12.12 -0.12
C ASN A 99 1.68 13.46 -0.64
N LYS A 100 2.60 14.09 0.09
CA LYS A 100 3.27 15.32 -0.35
C LYS A 100 4.56 15.07 -1.10
N MET A 101 5.03 13.82 -1.12
CA MET A 101 6.19 13.45 -1.93
C MET A 101 5.82 13.44 -3.41
N ASN A 102 6.82 13.57 -4.25
CA ASN A 102 6.64 13.41 -5.69
C ASN A 102 6.56 11.91 -6.02
N TRP A 103 5.51 11.27 -5.53
CA TRP A 103 5.35 9.81 -5.61
C TRP A 103 5.25 9.33 -7.05
N GLU A 104 4.77 10.17 -7.95
CA GLU A 104 4.61 9.80 -9.37
C GLU A 104 5.96 9.50 -10.03
N GLN A 105 7.05 10.03 -9.52
CA GLN A 105 8.39 9.73 -10.00
C GLN A 105 9.03 8.54 -9.29
N ILE A 106 8.44 8.09 -8.19
CA ILE A 106 8.98 6.98 -7.39
C ILE A 106 8.43 5.63 -7.86
N ILE A 107 7.16 5.61 -8.24
CA ILE A 107 6.49 4.37 -8.65
C ILE A 107 6.32 4.24 -10.15
#